data_e7d1eb6b5acd6ad11f61484c47c6dbde
#
_entry.id   e7d1eb6b5acd6ad11f61484c47c6dbde
#
_cell.length_a   1.000
_cell.length_b   1.000
_cell.length_c   1.000
_cell.angle_alpha   90.00
_cell.angle_beta   90.00
_cell.angle_gamma   90.00
#
_symmetry.space_group_name_H-M   'P 1'
#
loop_
_entity.id
_entity.type
_entity.pdbx_description
1 polymer ?
#
loop_
_entity_poly.entity_id
_entity_poly.type
_entity_poly.pdbx_seq_one_letter_code
_entity_poly.pdbx_strand_id
1 'polypeptide(L)'
;MVSQFPIVIEEISEDLLQVKLKENKIDYPYFFWQLSQHILKSQNNLEVVPGEDSLVIQFNPVLQDREEIKEEIYKLTESIDAPVKNKLERSITVPVCYDNEFALDMKNILNHTGLSRREVIGEHCHRKYEVKMIGFTPGFAYLGELSEKIKLPRLTNPRPFVPKGSIGIANNRTGIYPIQGPAGWSIIGRTPINLFDTKRNDPFLILPRMELIFEQITKSEFNAMLRD
;
A
#
# COMPACT_ATOMS: atom_id res chain seq x y z
N MET A 1 10.03 -19.68 -25.87
CA MET A 1 10.64 -18.39 -25.42
C MET A 1 10.75 -18.48 -23.90
N VAL A 2 11.88 -18.11 -23.30
CA VAL A 2 12.01 -18.09 -21.84
C VAL A 2 11.24 -16.86 -21.37
N SER A 3 10.26 -17.03 -20.48
CA SER A 3 9.51 -15.92 -19.90
C SER A 3 10.49 -14.89 -19.32
N GLN A 4 10.28 -13.61 -19.63
CA GLN A 4 11.09 -12.50 -19.12
C GLN A 4 10.99 -12.40 -17.57
N PHE A 5 9.93 -12.96 -16.99
CA PHE A 5 9.67 -13.03 -15.56
C PHE A 5 9.53 -14.50 -15.13
N PRO A 6 10.60 -15.14 -14.66
CA PRO A 6 10.52 -16.50 -14.17
C PRO A 6 9.69 -16.55 -12.89
N ILE A 7 8.45 -17.00 -13.00
CA ILE A 7 7.56 -17.20 -11.86
C ILE A 7 7.62 -18.63 -11.33
N VAL A 8 7.19 -18.80 -10.08
CA VAL A 8 6.82 -20.07 -9.48
C VAL A 8 5.40 -19.94 -8.94
N ILE A 9 4.58 -20.96 -9.14
CA ILE A 9 3.22 -21.03 -8.60
C ILE A 9 3.21 -22.12 -7.54
N GLU A 10 2.96 -21.72 -6.30
CA GLU A 10 2.86 -22.62 -5.13
C GLU A 10 1.39 -22.84 -4.80
N GLU A 11 1.05 -24.09 -4.48
CA GLU A 11 -0.26 -24.45 -3.95
C GLU A 11 -0.26 -24.26 -2.45
N ILE A 12 -1.03 -23.31 -1.95
CA ILE A 12 -1.12 -23.01 -0.51
C ILE A 12 -2.21 -23.84 0.15
N SER A 13 -3.33 -24.04 -0.55
CA SER A 13 -4.43 -24.91 -0.15
C SER A 13 -5.14 -25.47 -1.38
N GLU A 14 -6.23 -26.18 -1.19
CA GLU A 14 -7.02 -26.74 -2.29
C GLU A 14 -7.66 -25.65 -3.20
N ASP A 15 -7.84 -24.43 -2.67
CA ASP A 15 -8.50 -23.29 -3.32
C ASP A 15 -7.61 -22.05 -3.45
N LEU A 16 -6.32 -22.11 -3.04
CA LEU A 16 -5.40 -20.98 -3.03
C LEU A 16 -4.09 -21.29 -3.77
N LEU A 17 -3.75 -20.43 -4.72
CA LEU A 17 -2.45 -20.40 -5.39
C LEU A 17 -1.69 -19.14 -5.00
N GLN A 18 -0.38 -19.26 -4.84
CA GLN A 18 0.52 -18.12 -4.67
C GLN A 18 1.53 -18.08 -5.82
N VAL A 19 1.57 -16.93 -6.49
CA VAL A 19 2.56 -16.65 -7.54
C VAL A 19 3.69 -15.83 -6.97
N LYS A 20 4.92 -16.29 -7.15
CA LYS A 20 6.17 -15.62 -6.73
C LYS A 20 7.12 -15.49 -7.90
N LEU A 21 8.08 -14.61 -7.79
CA LEU A 21 9.21 -14.54 -8.71
C LEU A 21 10.35 -15.43 -8.19
N LYS A 22 11.04 -16.12 -9.09
CA LYS A 22 12.18 -16.98 -8.73
C LYS A 22 13.41 -16.19 -8.29
N GLU A 23 13.53 -14.95 -8.74
CA GLU A 23 14.69 -14.10 -8.43
C GLU A 23 14.26 -12.72 -7.93
N ASN A 24 14.82 -12.29 -6.80
CA ASN A 24 14.53 -11.00 -6.14
C ASN A 24 15.22 -9.78 -6.77
N LYS A 25 15.49 -9.74 -8.08
CA LYS A 25 16.34 -8.71 -8.70
C LYS A 25 15.62 -7.56 -9.40
N ILE A 26 14.29 -7.59 -9.48
CA ILE A 26 13.49 -6.59 -10.21
C ILE A 26 12.57 -5.87 -9.23
N ASP A 27 12.20 -4.64 -9.52
CA ASP A 27 11.23 -3.85 -8.74
C ASP A 27 9.81 -4.39 -9.02
N TYR A 28 9.40 -5.34 -8.20
CA TYR A 28 8.30 -6.26 -8.44
C TYR A 28 6.89 -5.82 -8.05
N PRO A 29 6.62 -4.78 -7.25
CA PRO A 29 5.25 -4.44 -6.86
C PRO A 29 4.33 -4.21 -8.05
N TYR A 30 4.88 -3.70 -9.14
CA TYR A 30 4.13 -3.44 -10.37
C TYR A 30 3.84 -4.70 -11.16
N PHE A 31 4.74 -5.67 -11.15
CA PHE A 31 4.53 -6.93 -11.84
C PHE A 31 3.29 -7.64 -11.31
N PHE A 32 3.18 -7.83 -10.00
CA PHE A 32 2.04 -8.52 -9.40
C PHE A 32 0.74 -7.75 -9.57
N TRP A 33 0.80 -6.41 -9.49
CA TRP A 33 -0.36 -5.60 -9.79
C TRP A 33 -0.78 -5.70 -11.26
N GLN A 34 0.14 -5.63 -12.21
CA GLN A 34 -0.16 -5.80 -13.64
C GLN A 34 -0.72 -7.19 -13.92
N LEU A 35 -0.08 -8.24 -13.39
CA LEU A 35 -0.56 -9.61 -13.54
C LEU A 35 -1.98 -9.76 -12.98
N SER A 36 -2.26 -9.19 -11.82
CA SER A 36 -3.62 -9.21 -11.24
C SER A 36 -4.64 -8.58 -12.18
N GLN A 37 -4.32 -7.44 -12.80
CA GLN A 37 -5.23 -6.79 -13.74
C GLN A 37 -5.46 -7.61 -15.01
N HIS A 38 -4.47 -8.36 -15.51
CA HIS A 38 -4.62 -9.25 -16.65
C HIS A 38 -5.48 -10.47 -16.30
N ILE A 39 -5.24 -11.09 -15.14
CA ILE A 39 -6.04 -12.22 -14.65
C ILE A 39 -7.51 -11.81 -14.48
N LEU A 40 -7.78 -10.69 -13.82
CA LEU A 40 -9.15 -10.20 -13.59
C LEU A 40 -9.89 -9.84 -14.90
N LYS A 41 -9.17 -9.51 -15.97
CA LYS A 41 -9.77 -9.28 -17.31
C LYS A 41 -10.07 -10.57 -18.06
N SER A 42 -9.27 -11.61 -17.86
CA SER A 42 -9.43 -12.89 -18.56
C SER A 42 -10.39 -13.83 -17.83
N GLN A 43 -10.44 -13.77 -16.51
CA GLN A 43 -11.23 -14.68 -15.66
C GLN A 43 -12.01 -13.91 -14.60
N ASN A 44 -13.31 -13.74 -14.79
CA ASN A 44 -14.18 -12.99 -13.88
C ASN A 44 -14.51 -13.72 -12.56
N ASN A 45 -14.12 -14.99 -12.40
CA ASN A 45 -14.50 -15.84 -11.26
C ASN A 45 -13.37 -16.12 -10.28
N LEU A 46 -12.24 -15.40 -10.39
CA LEU A 46 -11.10 -15.51 -9.49
C LEU A 46 -11.04 -14.31 -8.55
N GLU A 47 -10.74 -14.56 -7.28
CA GLU A 47 -10.29 -13.49 -6.38
C GLU A 47 -8.77 -13.38 -6.45
N VAL A 48 -8.28 -12.20 -6.78
CA VAL A 48 -6.85 -11.96 -7.02
C VAL A 48 -6.36 -10.83 -6.13
N VAL A 49 -5.39 -11.14 -5.25
CA VAL A 49 -4.85 -10.19 -4.28
C VAL A 49 -3.36 -9.99 -4.53
N PRO A 50 -2.95 -8.87 -5.16
CA PRO A 50 -1.54 -8.55 -5.34
C PRO A 50 -0.94 -8.06 -4.02
N GLY A 51 0.18 -8.70 -3.62
CA GLY A 51 1.06 -8.27 -2.55
C GLY A 51 2.26 -7.47 -3.06
N GLU A 52 3.22 -7.21 -2.20
CA GLU A 52 4.47 -6.52 -2.55
C GLU A 52 5.44 -7.45 -3.29
N ASP A 53 5.49 -8.71 -2.91
CA ASP A 53 6.45 -9.73 -3.39
C ASP A 53 5.78 -10.99 -3.95
N SER A 54 4.45 -11.03 -3.96
CA SER A 54 3.67 -12.18 -4.41
C SER A 54 2.25 -11.78 -4.81
N LEU A 55 1.57 -12.67 -5.50
CA LEU A 55 0.16 -12.58 -5.86
C LEU A 55 -0.55 -13.82 -5.34
N VAL A 56 -1.67 -13.64 -4.63
CA VAL A 56 -2.51 -14.75 -4.19
C VAL A 56 -3.77 -14.79 -5.05
N ILE A 57 -4.13 -15.99 -5.47
CA ILE A 57 -5.32 -16.25 -6.29
C ILE A 57 -6.18 -17.26 -5.56
N GLN A 58 -7.42 -16.89 -5.28
CA GLN A 58 -8.43 -17.81 -4.78
C GLN A 58 -9.39 -18.20 -5.90
N PHE A 59 -9.72 -19.49 -5.98
CA PHE A 59 -10.58 -20.06 -6.98
C PHE A 59 -11.53 -21.10 -6.37
N ASN A 60 -12.59 -21.46 -7.10
CA ASN A 60 -13.50 -22.53 -6.67
C ASN A 60 -13.07 -23.85 -7.30
N PRO A 61 -12.49 -24.80 -6.52
CA PRO A 61 -11.96 -26.06 -7.07
C PRO A 61 -13.01 -27.04 -7.59
N VAL A 62 -14.30 -26.76 -7.32
CA VAL A 62 -15.42 -27.56 -7.87
C VAL A 62 -15.78 -27.09 -9.29
N LEU A 63 -15.56 -25.82 -9.58
CA LEU A 63 -15.97 -25.17 -10.85
C LEU A 63 -14.80 -24.91 -11.81
N GLN A 64 -13.57 -24.92 -11.30
CA GLN A 64 -12.38 -24.46 -12.02
C GLN A 64 -11.24 -25.47 -11.86
N ASP A 65 -10.58 -25.80 -12.95
CA ASP A 65 -9.40 -26.66 -12.96
C ASP A 65 -8.15 -25.88 -12.58
N ARG A 66 -7.43 -26.38 -11.59
CA ARG A 66 -6.21 -25.73 -11.07
C ARG A 66 -5.10 -25.67 -12.10
N GLU A 67 -4.93 -26.70 -12.90
CA GLU A 67 -3.86 -26.75 -13.89
C GLU A 67 -4.16 -25.80 -15.06
N GLU A 68 -5.41 -25.67 -15.46
CA GLU A 68 -5.82 -24.68 -16.46
C GLU A 68 -5.54 -23.24 -15.97
N ILE A 69 -5.83 -22.94 -14.68
CA ILE A 69 -5.50 -21.64 -14.08
C ILE A 69 -3.99 -21.38 -14.11
N LYS A 70 -3.17 -22.37 -13.72
CA LYS A 70 -1.71 -22.22 -13.75
C LYS A 70 -1.18 -21.98 -15.17
N GLU A 71 -1.66 -22.74 -16.16
CA GLU A 71 -1.26 -22.55 -17.55
C GLU A 71 -1.61 -21.15 -18.07
N GLU A 72 -2.78 -20.65 -17.73
CA GLU A 72 -3.19 -19.31 -18.12
C GLU A 72 -2.32 -18.23 -17.45
N ILE A 73 -2.02 -18.38 -16.16
CA ILE A 73 -1.12 -17.45 -15.46
C ILE A 73 0.25 -17.42 -16.14
N TYR A 74 0.81 -18.59 -16.52
CA TYR A 74 2.08 -18.64 -17.27
C TYR A 74 1.97 -17.90 -18.61
N LYS A 75 0.91 -18.10 -19.37
CA LYS A 75 0.67 -17.38 -20.65
C LYS A 75 0.55 -15.87 -20.45
N LEU A 76 -0.20 -15.44 -19.42
CA LEU A 76 -0.36 -14.01 -19.10
C LEU A 76 0.95 -13.35 -18.71
N THR A 77 1.85 -14.06 -18.00
CA THR A 77 3.17 -13.50 -17.65
C THR A 77 4.05 -13.22 -18.86
N GLU A 78 3.87 -13.95 -19.96
CA GLU A 78 4.61 -13.69 -21.20
C GLU A 78 4.15 -12.41 -21.91
N SER A 79 2.92 -11.98 -21.67
CA SER A 79 2.33 -10.76 -22.23
C SER A 79 2.59 -9.50 -21.41
N ILE A 80 3.17 -9.64 -20.23
CA ILE A 80 3.50 -8.48 -19.39
C ILE A 80 4.81 -7.88 -19.87
N ASP A 81 4.75 -6.63 -20.31
CA ASP A 81 5.94 -5.86 -20.65
C ASP A 81 6.84 -5.67 -19.42
N ALA A 82 8.14 -5.70 -19.64
CA ALA A 82 9.09 -5.34 -18.59
C ALA A 82 8.72 -3.98 -18.01
N PRO A 83 8.65 -3.83 -16.68
CA PRO A 83 8.34 -2.55 -16.09
C PRO A 83 9.34 -1.52 -16.59
N VAL A 84 8.86 -0.54 -17.33
CA VAL A 84 9.67 0.62 -17.73
C VAL A 84 10.05 1.28 -16.41
N LYS A 85 11.32 1.13 -16.00
CA LYS A 85 11.86 1.84 -14.85
C LYS A 85 11.47 3.31 -14.99
N ASN A 86 10.82 3.86 -13.97
CA ASN A 86 10.63 5.30 -13.73
C ASN A 86 9.42 6.02 -14.34
N LYS A 87 8.37 5.38 -14.82
CA LYS A 87 7.15 6.15 -15.12
C LYS A 87 6.11 5.93 -14.00
N LEU A 88 6.23 6.71 -12.91
CA LEU A 88 5.13 6.89 -11.97
C LEU A 88 3.96 7.53 -12.74
N GLU A 89 2.78 6.93 -12.64
CA GLU A 89 1.65 7.35 -13.48
C GLU A 89 1.06 8.67 -13.04
N ARG A 90 1.12 8.96 -11.74
CA ARG A 90 0.52 10.15 -11.13
C ARG A 90 1.18 10.49 -9.80
N SER A 91 1.31 11.77 -9.52
CA SER A 91 1.72 12.28 -8.20
C SER A 91 0.54 12.97 -7.51
N ILE A 92 0.43 12.80 -6.19
CA ILE A 92 -0.57 13.47 -5.36
C ILE A 92 0.06 14.05 -4.12
N THR A 93 -0.29 15.31 -3.81
CA THR A 93 0.07 15.92 -2.52
C THR A 93 -1.02 15.64 -1.50
N VAL A 94 -0.62 15.11 -0.34
CA VAL A 94 -1.50 14.76 0.77
C VAL A 94 -1.24 15.71 1.93
N PRO A 95 -2.16 16.64 2.23
CA PRO A 95 -2.05 17.54 3.38
C PRO A 95 -2.19 16.76 4.69
N VAL A 96 -1.31 17.01 5.65
CA VAL A 96 -1.27 16.31 6.94
C VAL A 96 -1.12 17.29 8.08
N CYS A 97 -2.01 17.22 9.05
CA CYS A 97 -1.86 17.90 10.32
C CYS A 97 -1.15 16.99 11.33
N TYR A 98 -0.04 17.50 11.89
CA TYR A 98 0.80 16.79 12.87
C TYR A 98 0.59 17.29 14.30
N ASP A 99 -0.49 18.02 14.59
CA ASP A 99 -0.80 18.50 15.94
C ASP A 99 -1.08 17.35 16.90
N ASN A 100 -0.94 17.61 18.21
CA ASN A 100 -1.00 16.57 19.25
C ASN A 100 -2.28 15.72 19.21
N GLU A 101 -3.42 16.31 18.86
CA GLU A 101 -4.68 15.57 18.77
C GLU A 101 -4.74 14.59 17.60
N PHE A 102 -3.92 14.79 16.56
CA PHE A 102 -3.85 13.94 15.37
C PHE A 102 -2.64 13.02 15.38
N ALA A 103 -1.56 13.43 16.09
CA ALA A 103 -0.30 12.70 16.17
C ALA A 103 -0.21 11.91 17.49
N LEU A 104 -1.05 10.88 17.61
CA LEU A 104 -1.28 10.14 18.87
C LEU A 104 0.00 9.54 19.48
N ASP A 105 1.01 9.24 18.66
CA ASP A 105 2.26 8.60 19.09
C ASP A 105 3.47 9.53 19.01
N MET A 106 3.29 10.80 18.69
CA MET A 106 4.41 11.72 18.49
C MET A 106 5.39 11.70 19.66
N LYS A 107 4.88 11.72 20.90
CA LYS A 107 5.74 11.67 22.10
C LYS A 107 6.64 10.43 22.13
N ASN A 108 6.09 9.27 21.79
CA ASN A 108 6.84 8.01 21.76
C ASN A 108 7.87 8.01 20.63
N ILE A 109 7.52 8.58 19.47
CA ILE A 109 8.41 8.72 18.32
C ILE A 109 9.61 9.61 18.67
N LEU A 110 9.36 10.78 19.29
CA LEU A 110 10.43 11.69 19.74
C LEU A 110 11.37 11.00 20.74
N ASN A 111 10.82 10.27 21.71
CA ASN A 111 11.61 9.53 22.70
C ASN A 111 12.46 8.42 22.06
N HIS A 112 11.93 7.73 21.04
CA HIS A 112 12.61 6.63 20.36
C HIS A 112 13.73 7.13 19.43
N THR A 113 13.46 8.21 18.70
CA THR A 113 14.36 8.74 17.68
C THR A 113 15.37 9.76 18.21
N GLY A 114 15.09 10.38 19.35
CA GLY A 114 15.86 11.50 19.89
C GLY A 114 15.71 12.81 19.09
N LEU A 115 14.84 12.82 18.09
CA LEU A 115 14.60 13.98 17.21
C LEU A 115 13.56 14.93 17.84
N SER A 116 13.64 16.20 17.48
CA SER A 116 12.56 17.16 17.72
C SER A 116 11.35 16.87 16.80
N ARG A 117 10.18 17.36 17.19
CA ARG A 117 8.96 17.26 16.36
C ARG A 117 9.17 17.82 14.95
N ARG A 118 9.84 18.98 14.85
CA ARG A 118 10.13 19.62 13.56
C ARG A 118 10.98 18.73 12.65
N GLU A 119 11.96 18.06 13.23
CA GLU A 119 12.81 17.12 12.47
C GLU A 119 12.03 15.89 12.04
N VAL A 120 11.21 15.29 12.90
CA VAL A 120 10.36 14.13 12.53
C VAL A 120 9.43 14.51 11.38
N ILE A 121 8.74 15.65 11.45
CA ILE A 121 7.86 16.13 10.39
C ILE A 121 8.67 16.39 9.12
N GLY A 122 9.81 17.07 9.22
CA GLY A 122 10.70 17.32 8.09
C GLY A 122 11.13 16.03 7.40
N GLU A 123 11.60 15.02 8.15
CA GLU A 123 12.02 13.73 7.59
C GLU A 123 10.86 12.99 6.93
N HIS A 124 9.62 13.15 7.42
CA HIS A 124 8.44 12.56 6.79
C HIS A 124 7.99 13.31 5.55
N CYS A 125 8.02 14.66 5.53
CA CYS A 125 7.54 15.49 4.41
C CYS A 125 8.56 15.66 3.28
N HIS A 126 9.86 15.49 3.54
CA HIS A 126 10.92 15.72 2.54
C HIS A 126 11.00 14.67 1.44
N ARG A 127 10.29 13.57 1.60
CA ARG A 127 10.37 12.43 0.70
C ARG A 127 9.15 12.33 -0.20
N LYS A 128 9.41 11.83 -1.37
CA LYS A 128 8.39 11.30 -2.25
C LYS A 128 8.23 9.82 -1.96
N TYR A 129 7.01 9.39 -1.75
CA TYR A 129 6.69 8.02 -1.39
C TYR A 129 5.98 7.32 -2.53
N GLU A 130 6.54 6.24 -2.99
CA GLU A 130 5.90 5.36 -3.94
C GLU A 130 4.88 4.46 -3.24
N VAL A 131 3.70 4.28 -3.85
CA VAL A 131 2.70 3.32 -3.40
C VAL A 131 3.16 1.92 -3.77
N LYS A 132 3.62 1.17 -2.78
CA LYS A 132 4.14 -0.19 -2.99
C LYS A 132 3.03 -1.22 -3.12
N MET A 133 1.97 -1.07 -2.33
CA MET A 133 0.86 -2.00 -2.29
C MET A 133 -0.39 -1.32 -1.71
N ILE A 134 -1.56 -1.77 -2.12
CA ILE A 134 -2.85 -1.46 -1.47
C ILE A 134 -3.35 -2.75 -0.82
N GLY A 135 -3.71 -2.70 0.46
CA GLY A 135 -4.16 -3.90 1.18
C GLY A 135 -4.52 -3.62 2.63
N PHE A 136 -4.64 -4.64 3.46
CA PHE A 136 -5.10 -4.58 4.86
C PHE A 136 -6.57 -4.15 5.01
N THR A 137 -6.93 -2.96 4.52
CA THR A 137 -8.32 -2.49 4.41
C THR A 137 -8.49 -1.80 3.07
N PRO A 138 -9.73 -1.69 2.52
CA PRO A 138 -9.96 -1.04 1.24
C PRO A 138 -9.33 0.36 1.18
N GLY A 139 -8.37 0.54 0.25
CA GLY A 139 -7.68 1.80 0.04
C GLY A 139 -6.54 2.15 1.01
N PHE A 140 -6.14 1.24 1.92
CA PHE A 140 -4.93 1.45 2.73
C PHE A 140 -3.69 1.34 1.84
N ALA A 141 -2.92 2.40 1.79
CA ALA A 141 -1.71 2.47 0.98
C ALA A 141 -0.46 2.22 1.83
N TYR A 142 0.31 1.20 1.45
CA TYR A 142 1.66 0.97 1.96
C TYR A 142 2.64 1.79 1.13
N LEU A 143 3.32 2.72 1.78
CA LEU A 143 4.23 3.66 1.15
C LEU A 143 5.67 3.37 1.60
N GLY A 144 6.59 3.24 0.69
CA GLY A 144 8.01 3.10 0.97
C GLY A 144 8.78 4.30 0.43
N GLU A 145 10.01 4.53 0.77
CA GLU A 145 10.84 4.09 1.88
C GLU A 145 10.87 5.19 2.93
N LEU A 146 10.61 4.85 4.19
CA LEU A 146 10.70 5.82 5.29
C LEU A 146 12.16 6.19 5.57
N SER A 147 12.41 7.43 6.04
CA SER A 147 13.75 7.83 6.47
C SER A 147 14.25 6.95 7.62
N GLU A 148 15.51 6.51 7.54
CA GLU A 148 16.16 5.72 8.61
C GLU A 148 16.06 6.39 9.98
N LYS A 149 16.06 7.73 10.01
CA LYS A 149 16.03 8.52 11.24
C LYS A 149 14.71 8.43 12.01
N ILE A 150 13.61 8.08 11.31
CA ILE A 150 12.27 7.98 11.90
C ILE A 150 11.67 6.58 11.81
N LYS A 151 12.50 5.57 11.51
CA LYS A 151 12.10 4.16 11.59
C LYS A 151 11.89 3.75 13.04
N LEU A 152 10.82 3.03 13.28
CA LEU A 152 10.53 2.41 14.57
C LEU A 152 9.69 1.14 14.38
N PRO A 153 9.75 0.19 15.33
CA PRO A 153 8.98 -1.03 15.22
C PRO A 153 7.46 -0.78 15.31
N ARG A 154 6.68 -1.77 14.94
CA ARG A 154 5.23 -1.76 15.20
C ARG A 154 4.97 -1.68 16.70
N LEU A 155 3.80 -1.15 17.05
CA LEU A 155 3.34 -1.12 18.44
C LEU A 155 3.23 -2.55 18.99
N THR A 156 3.78 -2.81 20.16
CA THR A 156 3.65 -4.10 20.87
C THR A 156 2.18 -4.43 21.14
N ASN A 157 1.41 -3.40 21.52
CA ASN A 157 -0.03 -3.51 21.72
C ASN A 157 -0.75 -2.65 20.68
N PRO A 158 -1.29 -3.24 19.62
CA PRO A 158 -2.04 -2.50 18.60
C PRO A 158 -3.23 -1.76 19.21
N ARG A 159 -3.51 -0.57 18.71
CA ARG A 159 -4.72 0.15 19.09
C ARG A 159 -5.94 -0.53 18.49
N PRO A 160 -7.03 -0.71 19.24
CA PRO A 160 -8.28 -1.21 18.71
C PRO A 160 -8.90 -0.24 17.69
N PHE A 161 -8.53 1.05 17.77
CA PHE A 161 -9.15 2.08 16.98
C PHE A 161 -8.20 3.25 16.70
N VAL A 162 -8.13 3.68 15.44
CA VAL A 162 -7.61 4.99 14.99
C VAL A 162 -8.64 5.63 14.05
N PRO A 163 -8.74 6.98 14.02
CA PRO A 163 -9.65 7.66 13.11
C PRO A 163 -9.25 7.48 11.64
N LYS A 164 -10.23 7.58 10.75
CA LYS A 164 -10.01 7.73 9.31
C LYS A 164 -9.06 8.88 9.01
N GLY A 165 -8.16 8.67 8.03
CA GLY A 165 -7.15 9.65 7.62
C GLY A 165 -5.88 9.62 8.49
N SER A 166 -5.80 8.76 9.52
CA SER A 166 -4.59 8.64 10.35
C SER A 166 -3.39 8.23 9.50
N ILE A 167 -2.24 8.89 9.72
CA ILE A 167 -0.96 8.56 9.09
C ILE A 167 -0.15 7.75 10.09
N GLY A 168 0.23 6.55 9.70
CA GLY A 168 1.02 5.64 10.52
C GLY A 168 2.40 5.39 9.96
N ILE A 169 3.37 5.18 10.86
CA ILE A 169 4.72 4.72 10.51
C ILE A 169 5.07 3.47 11.28
N ALA A 170 5.74 2.52 10.60
CA ALA A 170 6.27 1.31 11.22
C ALA A 170 7.36 0.69 10.33
N ASN A 171 8.43 0.19 10.92
CA ASN A 171 9.60 -0.33 10.22
C ASN A 171 10.12 0.71 9.21
N ASN A 172 10.22 0.35 7.95
CA ASN A 172 10.64 1.25 6.86
C ASN A 172 9.45 1.80 6.04
N ARG A 173 8.23 1.76 6.55
CA ARG A 173 7.01 2.13 5.83
C ARG A 173 6.26 3.26 6.52
N THR A 174 5.59 4.05 5.72
CA THR A 174 4.47 4.91 6.14
C THR A 174 3.20 4.47 5.43
N GLY A 175 2.05 4.86 5.95
CA GLY A 175 0.76 4.49 5.35
C GLY A 175 -0.37 5.34 5.87
N ILE A 176 -1.49 5.32 5.15
CA ILE A 176 -2.68 6.11 5.45
C ILE A 176 -3.87 5.18 5.68
N TYR A 177 -4.51 5.33 6.84
CA TYR A 177 -5.72 4.59 7.19
C TYR A 177 -6.94 5.24 6.51
N PRO A 178 -7.50 4.67 5.43
CA PRO A 178 -8.59 5.29 4.66
C PRO A 178 -9.92 5.24 5.39
N ILE A 179 -10.08 4.30 6.30
CA ILE A 179 -11.24 4.10 7.16
C ILE A 179 -10.78 3.99 8.62
N GLN A 180 -11.69 4.21 9.55
CA GLN A 180 -11.43 3.96 10.96
C GLN A 180 -11.26 2.47 11.24
N GLY A 181 -10.38 2.09 12.16
CA GLY A 181 -10.15 0.70 12.50
C GLY A 181 -8.92 0.46 13.38
N PRO A 182 -8.51 -0.81 13.56
CA PRO A 182 -7.36 -1.15 14.38
C PRO A 182 -6.05 -0.69 13.74
N ALA A 183 -5.05 -0.36 14.56
CA ALA A 183 -3.74 0.09 14.08
C ALA A 183 -2.60 -0.43 14.95
N GLY A 184 -1.65 -1.11 14.31
CA GLY A 184 -0.39 -1.52 14.93
C GLY A 184 0.78 -0.58 14.63
N TRP A 185 0.56 0.54 13.93
CA TRP A 185 1.57 1.51 13.56
C TRP A 185 1.50 2.74 14.44
N SER A 186 2.63 3.42 14.63
CA SER A 186 2.69 4.67 15.38
C SER A 186 2.09 5.81 14.58
N ILE A 187 1.07 6.46 15.11
CA ILE A 187 0.32 7.53 14.44
C ILE A 187 1.03 8.86 14.64
N ILE A 188 1.47 9.48 13.54
CA ILE A 188 2.23 10.74 13.51
C ILE A 188 1.44 11.95 13.06
N GLY A 189 0.25 11.76 12.51
CA GLY A 189 -0.58 12.84 11.97
C GLY A 189 -1.88 12.32 11.38
N ARG A 190 -2.63 13.23 10.77
CA ARG A 190 -3.90 12.91 10.10
C ARG A 190 -4.11 13.79 8.88
N THR A 191 -4.67 13.21 7.83
CA THR A 191 -5.12 13.93 6.63
C THR A 191 -6.63 14.12 6.64
N PRO A 192 -7.16 15.27 6.16
CA PRO A 192 -8.58 15.47 5.95
C PRO A 192 -9.11 14.81 4.68
N ILE A 193 -8.21 14.37 3.77
CA ILE A 193 -8.61 13.83 2.47
C ILE A 193 -9.39 12.52 2.62
N ASN A 194 -10.47 12.40 1.84
CA ASN A 194 -11.22 11.14 1.71
C ASN A 194 -10.55 10.24 0.67
N LEU A 195 -9.80 9.23 1.14
CA LEU A 195 -9.03 8.29 0.30
C LEU A 195 -9.88 7.18 -0.32
N PHE A 196 -10.97 6.82 0.33
CA PHE A 196 -11.88 5.76 -0.10
C PHE A 196 -13.32 6.22 0.00
N ASP A 197 -14.04 6.17 -1.14
CA ASP A 197 -15.42 6.58 -1.22
C ASP A 197 -16.17 5.74 -2.25
N THR A 198 -17.08 4.89 -1.79
CA THR A 198 -17.88 4.00 -2.64
C THR A 198 -18.88 4.73 -3.54
N LYS A 199 -19.09 6.04 -3.34
CA LYS A 199 -19.97 6.85 -4.18
C LYS A 199 -19.27 7.39 -5.44
N ARG A 200 -17.93 7.29 -5.51
CA ARG A 200 -17.16 7.68 -6.70
C ARG A 200 -17.15 6.55 -7.72
N ASN A 201 -17.06 6.89 -9.00
CA ASN A 201 -16.81 5.90 -10.06
C ASN A 201 -15.50 5.14 -9.80
N ASP A 202 -14.44 5.89 -9.39
CA ASP A 202 -13.18 5.32 -8.91
C ASP A 202 -13.15 5.49 -7.38
N PRO A 203 -13.49 4.45 -6.61
CA PRO A 203 -13.63 4.55 -5.16
C PRO A 203 -12.29 4.82 -4.45
N PHE A 204 -11.16 4.47 -5.07
CA PHE A 204 -9.82 4.62 -4.50
C PHE A 204 -9.13 5.86 -5.06
N LEU A 205 -8.73 6.79 -4.19
CA LEU A 205 -7.96 7.97 -4.60
C LEU A 205 -6.50 7.64 -4.89
N ILE A 206 -5.96 6.66 -4.16
CA ILE A 206 -4.57 6.22 -4.24
C ILE A 206 -4.54 4.83 -4.85
N LEU A 207 -3.68 4.65 -5.85
CA LEU A 207 -3.48 3.40 -6.57
C LEU A 207 -2.00 3.00 -6.55
N PRO A 208 -1.66 1.73 -6.77
CA PRO A 208 -0.27 1.32 -7.00
C PRO A 208 0.37 2.14 -8.12
N ARG A 209 1.69 2.36 -8.05
CA ARG A 209 2.48 3.20 -8.98
C ARG A 209 2.23 4.70 -8.89
N MET A 210 1.45 5.17 -7.94
CA MET A 210 1.37 6.61 -7.65
C MET A 210 2.52 7.03 -6.73
N GLU A 211 2.89 8.30 -6.83
CA GLU A 211 3.81 8.97 -5.92
C GLU A 211 3.01 9.87 -4.97
N LEU A 212 3.29 9.77 -3.67
CA LEU A 212 2.71 10.64 -2.67
C LEU A 212 3.76 11.59 -2.10
N ILE A 213 3.35 12.84 -1.90
CA ILE A 213 4.11 13.87 -1.20
C ILE A 213 3.27 14.32 -0.02
N PHE A 214 3.81 14.24 1.20
CA PHE A 214 3.12 14.77 2.36
C PHE A 214 3.45 16.23 2.56
N GLU A 215 2.43 17.05 2.79
CA GLU A 215 2.56 18.47 3.06
C GLU A 215 1.98 18.80 4.43
N GLN A 216 2.79 19.46 5.28
CA GLN A 216 2.32 19.88 6.58
C GLN A 216 1.29 21.00 6.46
N ILE A 217 0.15 20.82 7.10
CA ILE A 217 -0.89 21.85 7.27
C ILE A 217 -1.16 22.13 8.75
N THR A 218 -1.72 23.30 9.00
CA THR A 218 -2.20 23.71 10.33
C THR A 218 -3.55 23.03 10.65
N LYS A 219 -3.90 22.99 11.94
CA LYS A 219 -5.21 22.53 12.40
C LYS A 219 -6.37 23.36 11.80
N SER A 220 -6.16 24.65 11.59
CA SER A 220 -7.17 25.53 10.99
C SER A 220 -7.46 25.12 9.55
N GLU A 221 -6.42 24.89 8.75
CA GLU A 221 -6.54 24.40 7.37
C GLU A 221 -7.17 23.00 7.32
N PHE A 222 -6.75 22.10 8.22
CA PHE A 222 -7.37 20.78 8.34
C PHE A 222 -8.88 20.86 8.57
N ASN A 223 -9.31 21.72 9.50
CA ASN A 223 -10.74 21.89 9.81
C ASN A 223 -11.52 22.59 8.68
N ALA A 224 -10.89 23.48 7.93
CA ALA A 224 -11.49 24.10 6.76
C ALA A 224 -11.76 23.05 5.67
N MET A 225 -10.77 22.19 5.36
CA MET A 225 -10.89 21.13 4.35
C MET A 225 -11.90 20.03 4.70
N LEU A 226 -12.31 19.88 5.95
CA LEU A 226 -13.37 18.93 6.34
C LEU A 226 -14.80 19.46 6.10
N ARG A 227 -14.94 20.77 5.86
CA ARG A 227 -16.27 21.43 5.65
C ARG A 227 -16.65 21.52 4.18
N ASP A 228 -15.65 21.40 3.31
CA ASP A 228 -15.79 21.36 1.86
C ASP A 228 -16.07 19.93 1.37
#